data_b2458fd7bc9bbf99438d40a8ae92532a
#
_entry.id   b2458fd7bc9bbf99438d40a8ae92532a
#
_cell.length_a   1.000
_cell.length_b   1.000
_cell.length_c   1.000
_cell.angle_alpha   90.00
_cell.angle_beta   90.00
_cell.angle_gamma   90.00
#
_symmetry.space_group_name_H-M   'P 1'
#
loop_
_entity.id
_entity.type
_entity.pdbx_description
1 polymer ?
#
loop_
_entity_poly.entity_id
_entity_poly.type
_entity_poly.pdbx_seq_one_letter_code
_entity_poly.pdbx_strand_id
1 'polypeptide(L)'
;MSNRLLLIEDDTRLAEMVADYLGKAGFRVEHAADAARGLTFAARDNFDAIILDLMLPDMDGLDVCRKIRAQAAIPILMLTARGDAMDRVIGLEIGADDYLPKPFEPRELLARLRAILRRGKTGKPDVLRFGRLEIDRGAREVRLDGAVKFITSHQFALLLALAEHAGRVMSREALMDMVKMEPLEAFDRSIDVHISRIRAAIEDEVKRPRRIVTVRGVGYVFAKQQD
;
A
#
# COMPACT_ATOMS: atom_id res chain seq x y z
N MET A 1 -10.51 13.84 13.74
CA MET A 1 -9.63 14.69 12.89
C MET A 1 -9.97 14.39 11.44
N SER A 2 -9.97 15.40 10.55
CA SER A 2 -10.24 15.20 9.12
C SER A 2 -8.96 14.69 8.46
N ASN A 3 -9.04 13.58 7.68
CA ASN A 3 -7.89 13.05 6.96
C ASN A 3 -7.45 14.02 5.86
N ARG A 4 -6.11 14.22 5.75
CA ARG A 4 -5.48 15.06 4.72
C ARG A 4 -5.06 14.20 3.55
N LEU A 5 -5.43 14.61 2.35
CA LEU A 5 -5.14 13.93 1.10
C LEU A 5 -4.33 14.85 0.20
N LEU A 6 -3.35 14.28 -0.50
CA LEU A 6 -2.69 14.94 -1.61
C LEU A 6 -3.23 14.36 -2.91
N LEU A 7 -3.74 15.22 -3.80
CA LEU A 7 -4.15 14.88 -5.15
C LEU A 7 -3.12 15.43 -6.13
N ILE A 8 -2.47 14.56 -6.89
CA ILE A 8 -1.51 14.92 -7.95
C ILE A 8 -2.17 14.58 -9.28
N GLU A 9 -2.64 15.60 -9.98
CA GLU A 9 -3.49 15.48 -11.17
C GLU A 9 -3.36 16.77 -12.00
N ASP A 10 -3.06 16.70 -13.28
CA ASP A 10 -2.90 17.87 -14.15
C ASP A 10 -4.22 18.38 -14.73
N ASP A 11 -5.23 17.53 -14.88
CA ASP A 11 -6.58 17.96 -15.26
C ASP A 11 -7.25 18.70 -14.09
N THR A 12 -7.24 20.03 -14.17
CA THR A 12 -7.81 20.91 -13.14
C THR A 12 -9.31 20.69 -12.93
N ARG A 13 -10.08 20.34 -13.97
CA ARG A 13 -11.51 20.08 -13.85
C ARG A 13 -11.78 18.79 -13.07
N LEU A 14 -11.02 17.75 -13.39
CA LEU A 14 -11.08 16.48 -12.64
C LEU A 14 -10.64 16.70 -11.20
N ALA A 15 -9.57 17.44 -10.98
CA ALA A 15 -9.05 17.76 -9.64
C ALA A 15 -10.06 18.52 -8.79
N GLU A 16 -10.72 19.55 -9.34
CA GLU A 16 -11.76 20.32 -8.66
C GLU A 16 -12.97 19.44 -8.30
N MET A 17 -13.44 18.60 -9.25
CA MET A 17 -14.54 17.67 -9.01
C MET A 17 -14.22 16.66 -7.90
N VAL A 18 -13.02 16.09 -7.93
CA VAL A 18 -12.55 15.12 -6.91
C VAL A 18 -12.41 15.81 -5.56
N ALA A 19 -11.80 16.99 -5.50
CA ALA A 19 -11.62 17.74 -4.27
C ALA A 19 -12.95 18.14 -3.62
N ASP A 20 -13.92 18.64 -4.41
CA ASP A 20 -15.26 18.98 -3.93
C ASP A 20 -16.01 17.74 -3.38
N TYR A 21 -15.98 16.64 -4.14
CA TYR A 21 -16.64 15.42 -3.73
C TYR A 21 -16.05 14.82 -2.44
N LEU A 22 -14.72 14.76 -2.35
CA LEU A 22 -14.03 14.26 -1.16
C LEU A 22 -14.14 15.24 0.02
N GLY A 23 -14.17 16.55 -0.25
CA GLY A 23 -14.45 17.58 0.76
C GLY A 23 -15.82 17.40 1.42
N LYS A 24 -16.87 17.15 0.64
CA LYS A 24 -18.21 16.79 1.14
C LYS A 24 -18.22 15.49 1.96
N ALA A 25 -17.30 14.58 1.68
CA ALA A 25 -17.13 13.34 2.43
C ALA A 25 -16.25 13.49 3.70
N GLY A 26 -15.80 14.72 4.03
CA GLY A 26 -15.08 15.06 5.25
C GLY A 26 -13.54 14.97 5.14
N PHE A 27 -12.98 14.92 3.94
CA PHE A 27 -11.55 14.96 3.70
C PHE A 27 -11.05 16.40 3.46
N ARG A 28 -9.77 16.64 3.72
CA ARG A 28 -9.07 17.85 3.29
C ARG A 28 -8.15 17.47 2.13
N VAL A 29 -8.44 18.01 0.95
CA VAL A 29 -7.67 17.71 -0.27
C VAL A 29 -6.75 18.87 -0.59
N GLU A 30 -5.47 18.59 -0.75
CA GLU A 30 -4.48 19.53 -1.29
C GLU A 30 -4.12 19.06 -2.69
N HIS A 31 -4.15 19.98 -3.67
CA HIS A 31 -3.96 19.68 -5.08
C HIS A 31 -2.60 20.14 -5.58
N ALA A 32 -1.92 19.28 -6.31
CA ALA A 32 -0.71 19.58 -7.08
C ALA A 32 -0.97 19.25 -8.56
N ALA A 33 -0.77 20.22 -9.43
CA ALA A 33 -1.06 20.07 -10.86
C ALA A 33 0.08 19.40 -11.66
N ASP A 34 1.18 19.06 -11.00
CA ASP A 34 2.36 18.43 -11.60
C ASP A 34 3.11 17.57 -10.58
N ALA A 35 3.98 16.69 -11.08
CA ALA A 35 4.76 15.78 -10.25
C ALA A 35 5.75 16.53 -9.34
N ALA A 36 6.39 17.58 -9.81
CA ALA A 36 7.41 18.32 -9.04
C ALA A 36 6.80 18.94 -7.77
N ARG A 37 5.63 19.58 -7.90
CA ARG A 37 4.87 20.12 -6.76
C ARG A 37 4.35 19.00 -5.86
N GLY A 38 3.83 17.93 -6.45
CA GLY A 38 3.35 16.75 -5.71
C GLY A 38 4.44 16.15 -4.84
N LEU A 39 5.63 15.93 -5.37
CA LEU A 39 6.78 15.43 -4.61
C LEU A 39 7.22 16.41 -3.50
N THR A 40 7.20 17.72 -3.79
CA THR A 40 7.53 18.74 -2.79
C THR A 40 6.54 18.71 -1.63
N PHE A 41 5.24 18.61 -1.90
CA PHE A 41 4.22 18.53 -0.86
C PHE A 41 4.33 17.23 -0.07
N ALA A 42 4.50 16.10 -0.74
CA ALA A 42 4.65 14.80 -0.08
C ALA A 42 5.87 14.72 0.86
N ALA A 43 6.95 15.45 0.55
CA ALA A 43 8.15 15.50 1.38
C ALA A 43 8.01 16.46 2.58
N ARG A 44 7.23 17.54 2.44
CA ARG A 44 7.10 18.61 3.44
C ARG A 44 6.00 18.36 4.45
N ASP A 45 4.89 17.78 4.00
CA ASP A 45 3.64 17.70 4.75
C ASP A 45 3.24 16.24 5.05
N ASN A 46 2.48 16.05 6.14
CA ASN A 46 1.92 14.75 6.49
C ASN A 46 0.55 14.59 5.82
N PHE A 47 0.45 13.63 4.91
CA PHE A 47 -0.79 13.20 4.28
C PHE A 47 -1.16 11.79 4.74
N ASP A 48 -2.46 11.54 4.90
CA ASP A 48 -2.99 10.21 5.23
C ASP A 48 -3.06 9.29 4.00
N ALA A 49 -3.20 9.87 2.80
CA ALA A 49 -3.10 9.17 1.52
C ALA A 49 -2.79 10.13 0.37
N ILE A 50 -2.30 9.56 -0.73
CA ILE A 50 -2.03 10.27 -2.00
C ILE A 50 -2.91 9.66 -3.08
N ILE A 51 -3.56 10.49 -3.89
CA ILE A 51 -4.22 10.14 -5.13
C ILE A 51 -3.30 10.65 -6.24
N LEU A 52 -2.84 9.74 -7.12
CA LEU A 52 -1.78 10.03 -8.09
C LEU A 52 -2.22 9.64 -9.49
N ASP A 53 -2.26 10.61 -10.41
CA ASP A 53 -2.38 10.31 -11.83
C ASP A 53 -1.06 9.73 -12.37
N LEU A 54 -1.18 8.76 -13.28
CA LEU A 54 -0.04 8.20 -14.00
C LEU A 54 0.41 9.08 -15.17
N MET A 55 -0.49 9.87 -15.76
CA MET A 55 -0.26 10.64 -16.98
C MET A 55 0.01 12.11 -16.67
N LEU A 56 1.06 12.38 -15.87
CA LEU A 56 1.46 13.76 -15.56
C LEU A 56 2.35 14.35 -16.67
N PRO A 57 2.31 15.67 -16.88
CA PRO A 57 3.01 16.30 -18.01
C PRO A 57 4.53 16.36 -17.85
N ASP A 58 5.03 16.33 -16.62
CA ASP A 58 6.44 16.54 -16.28
C ASP A 58 7.18 15.26 -15.86
N MET A 59 6.46 14.21 -15.46
CA MET A 59 7.05 12.94 -15.02
C MET A 59 6.03 11.80 -15.07
N ASP A 60 6.47 10.58 -15.42
CA ASP A 60 5.63 9.39 -15.31
C ASP A 60 5.21 9.17 -13.84
N GLY A 61 3.91 8.97 -13.59
CA GLY A 61 3.38 8.75 -12.25
C GLY A 61 3.96 7.52 -11.56
N LEU A 62 4.42 6.51 -12.30
CA LEU A 62 5.15 5.38 -11.74
C LEU A 62 6.48 5.81 -11.11
N ASP A 63 7.19 6.76 -11.74
CA ASP A 63 8.42 7.31 -11.19
C ASP A 63 8.16 8.20 -9.98
N VAL A 64 7.05 8.95 -9.99
CA VAL A 64 6.58 9.71 -8.81
C VAL A 64 6.33 8.74 -7.65
N CYS A 65 5.61 7.65 -7.90
CA CYS A 65 5.35 6.63 -6.90
C CYS A 65 6.64 6.04 -6.31
N ARG A 66 7.60 5.66 -7.16
CA ARG A 66 8.92 5.16 -6.71
C ARG A 66 9.63 6.14 -5.79
N LYS A 67 9.64 7.43 -6.16
CA LYS A 67 10.28 8.49 -5.37
C LYS A 67 9.61 8.69 -4.01
N ILE A 68 8.27 8.67 -3.97
CA ILE A 68 7.53 8.75 -2.70
C ILE A 68 7.83 7.51 -1.84
N ARG A 69 7.80 6.32 -2.43
CA ARG A 69 8.06 5.06 -1.71
C ARG A 69 9.47 4.95 -1.16
N ALA A 70 10.45 5.59 -1.79
CA ALA A 70 11.81 5.64 -1.26
C ALA A 70 11.92 6.43 0.06
N GLN A 71 10.95 7.30 0.38
CA GLN A 71 10.98 8.21 1.51
C GLN A 71 9.86 7.96 2.53
N ALA A 72 8.70 7.45 2.11
CA ALA A 72 7.52 7.33 2.95
C ALA A 72 6.62 6.15 2.57
N ALA A 73 5.93 5.60 3.59
CA ALA A 73 4.92 4.54 3.44
C ALA A 73 3.47 5.08 3.32
N ILE A 74 3.30 6.32 2.84
CA ILE A 74 1.99 6.94 2.68
C ILE A 74 1.15 6.13 1.69
N PRO A 75 -0.13 5.75 2.00
CA PRO A 75 -0.99 5.04 1.06
C PRO A 75 -1.15 5.81 -0.27
N ILE A 76 -0.99 5.10 -1.41
CA ILE A 76 -1.14 5.68 -2.74
C ILE A 76 -2.23 4.95 -3.51
N LEU A 77 -3.24 5.71 -3.97
CA LEU A 77 -4.25 5.28 -4.93
C LEU A 77 -3.88 5.87 -6.30
N MET A 78 -3.58 5.01 -7.27
CA MET A 78 -3.28 5.46 -8.63
C MET A 78 -4.53 5.66 -9.46
N LEU A 79 -4.59 6.77 -10.20
CA LEU A 79 -5.55 7.01 -11.27
C LEU A 79 -4.86 6.77 -12.61
N THR A 80 -5.56 6.18 -13.59
CA THR A 80 -4.94 5.91 -14.89
C THR A 80 -5.94 5.82 -16.02
N ALA A 81 -5.57 6.37 -17.16
CA ALA A 81 -6.27 6.19 -18.42
C ALA A 81 -5.88 4.88 -19.14
N ARG A 82 -4.83 4.20 -18.69
CA ARG A 82 -4.33 2.98 -19.28
C ARG A 82 -5.09 1.78 -18.73
N GLY A 83 -5.87 1.12 -19.60
CA GLY A 83 -6.70 -0.03 -19.25
C GLY A 83 -5.98 -1.38 -19.25
N ASP A 84 -4.67 -1.42 -19.52
CA ASP A 84 -3.92 -2.67 -19.63
C ASP A 84 -3.66 -3.32 -18.27
N ALA A 85 -3.95 -4.62 -18.19
CA ALA A 85 -3.66 -5.44 -17.02
C ALA A 85 -2.18 -5.37 -16.60
N MET A 86 -1.27 -5.14 -17.58
CA MET A 86 0.17 -5.01 -17.36
C MET A 86 0.52 -3.74 -16.57
N ASP A 87 -0.13 -2.61 -16.84
CA ASP A 87 0.12 -1.36 -16.10
C ASP A 87 -0.36 -1.45 -14.63
N ARG A 88 -1.43 -2.23 -14.38
CA ARG A 88 -1.88 -2.55 -13.01
C ARG A 88 -0.82 -3.34 -12.24
N VAL A 89 -0.27 -4.38 -12.86
CA VAL A 89 0.76 -5.23 -12.26
C VAL A 89 1.99 -4.39 -11.95
N ILE A 90 2.46 -3.57 -12.89
CA ILE A 90 3.61 -2.69 -12.73
C ILE A 90 3.37 -1.67 -11.62
N GLY A 91 2.19 -1.03 -11.56
CA GLY A 91 1.84 -0.05 -10.52
C GLY A 91 1.84 -0.66 -9.11
N LEU A 92 1.28 -1.86 -8.95
CA LEU A 92 1.27 -2.59 -7.68
C LEU A 92 2.68 -3.11 -7.31
N GLU A 93 3.46 -3.54 -8.29
CA GLU A 93 4.86 -3.94 -8.09
C GLU A 93 5.75 -2.79 -7.63
N ILE A 94 5.47 -1.57 -8.09
CA ILE A 94 6.18 -0.34 -7.71
C ILE A 94 5.76 0.12 -6.32
N GLY A 95 4.59 -0.32 -5.83
CA GLY A 95 4.16 -0.07 -4.47
C GLY A 95 2.91 0.77 -4.28
N ALA A 96 2.07 0.91 -5.29
CA ALA A 96 0.72 1.45 -5.11
C ALA A 96 -0.12 0.54 -4.21
N ASP A 97 -1.06 1.12 -3.46
CA ASP A 97 -1.95 0.38 -2.55
C ASP A 97 -3.24 -0.05 -3.22
N ASP A 98 -3.69 0.71 -4.20
CA ASP A 98 -4.84 0.43 -5.03
C ASP A 98 -4.76 1.26 -6.32
N TYR A 99 -5.67 1.00 -7.23
CA TYR A 99 -5.67 1.47 -8.58
C TYR A 99 -7.10 1.71 -9.05
N LEU A 100 -7.33 2.80 -9.78
CA LEU A 100 -8.64 3.17 -10.29
C LEU A 100 -8.53 3.64 -11.75
N PRO A 101 -9.11 2.90 -12.72
CA PRO A 101 -9.10 3.32 -14.13
C PRO A 101 -9.99 4.54 -14.36
N LYS A 102 -9.54 5.46 -15.22
CA LYS A 102 -10.34 6.56 -15.77
C LYS A 102 -11.08 6.06 -17.03
N PRO A 103 -12.37 6.40 -17.25
CA PRO A 103 -13.22 7.20 -16.34
C PRO A 103 -13.73 6.39 -15.15
N PHE A 104 -13.92 7.04 -14.00
CA PHE A 104 -14.41 6.42 -12.78
C PHE A 104 -15.58 7.19 -12.16
N GLU A 105 -16.36 6.48 -11.37
CA GLU A 105 -17.39 7.10 -10.55
C GLU A 105 -16.81 7.66 -9.24
N PRO A 106 -17.13 8.89 -8.81
CA PRO A 106 -16.64 9.46 -7.56
C PRO A 106 -16.91 8.60 -6.33
N ARG A 107 -18.00 7.81 -6.34
CA ARG A 107 -18.32 6.85 -5.28
C ARG A 107 -17.30 5.71 -5.19
N GLU A 108 -16.79 5.24 -6.33
CA GLU A 108 -15.77 4.19 -6.37
C GLU A 108 -14.44 4.71 -5.81
N LEU A 109 -14.01 5.90 -6.23
CA LEU A 109 -12.84 6.57 -5.68
C LEU A 109 -12.93 6.66 -4.15
N LEU A 110 -14.05 7.15 -3.62
CA LEU A 110 -14.27 7.28 -2.18
C LEU A 110 -14.24 5.93 -1.46
N ALA A 111 -14.85 4.88 -2.04
CA ALA A 111 -14.85 3.55 -1.46
C ALA A 111 -13.44 2.95 -1.38
N ARG A 112 -12.64 3.07 -2.45
CA ARG A 112 -11.24 2.61 -2.51
C ARG A 112 -10.36 3.41 -1.54
N LEU A 113 -10.50 4.73 -1.53
CA LEU A 113 -9.78 5.59 -0.60
C LEU A 113 -10.07 5.23 0.87
N ARG A 114 -11.33 5.02 1.24
CA ARG A 114 -11.70 4.55 2.58
C ARG A 114 -11.13 3.17 2.89
N ALA A 115 -11.04 2.29 1.90
CA ALA A 115 -10.48 0.96 2.07
C ALA A 115 -8.97 1.02 2.41
N ILE A 116 -8.18 1.83 1.69
CA ILE A 116 -6.75 1.97 1.97
C ILE A 116 -6.50 2.70 3.30
N LEU A 117 -7.32 3.69 3.66
CA LEU A 117 -7.21 4.42 4.93
C LEU A 117 -7.67 3.61 6.15
N ARG A 118 -8.62 2.66 6.00
CA ARG A 118 -9.15 1.83 7.10
C ARG A 118 -8.14 0.84 7.63
N ARG A 119 -7.18 0.42 6.83
CA ARG A 119 -6.16 -0.58 7.15
C ARG A 119 -5.33 -0.23 8.39
N GLY A 120 -5.48 0.97 8.98
CA GLY A 120 -4.79 1.45 10.19
C GLY A 120 -5.62 1.55 11.49
N LYS A 121 -6.94 1.20 11.49
CA LYS A 121 -7.81 1.46 12.66
C LYS A 121 -8.52 0.20 13.17
N THR A 122 -7.82 -0.68 13.86
CA THR A 122 -8.46 -1.76 14.64
C THR A 122 -8.00 -1.69 16.10
N GLY A 123 -8.93 -1.84 17.04
CA GLY A 123 -8.69 -1.75 18.50
C GLY A 123 -7.86 -2.90 19.12
N LYS A 124 -6.90 -3.44 18.38
CA LYS A 124 -5.87 -4.40 18.81
C LYS A 124 -4.61 -3.64 19.24
N PRO A 125 -3.69 -4.23 20.03
CA PRO A 125 -2.44 -3.56 20.42
C PRO A 125 -1.76 -2.91 19.21
N ASP A 126 -1.38 -1.64 19.35
CA ASP A 126 -0.82 -0.89 18.21
C ASP A 126 0.48 -1.51 17.70
N VAL A 127 1.27 -2.15 18.59
CA VAL A 127 2.54 -2.80 18.23
C VAL A 127 2.48 -4.30 18.49
N LEU A 128 2.67 -5.09 17.44
CA LEU A 128 2.94 -6.54 17.55
C LEU A 128 4.44 -6.76 17.65
N ARG A 129 4.85 -7.61 18.60
CA ARG A 129 6.26 -7.96 18.83
C ARG A 129 6.49 -9.45 18.67
N PHE A 130 7.49 -9.80 17.84
CA PHE A 130 7.93 -11.16 17.60
C PHE A 130 9.46 -11.20 17.67
N GLY A 131 10.01 -11.44 18.86
CA GLY A 131 11.43 -11.30 19.11
C GLY A 131 11.92 -9.90 18.74
N ARG A 132 12.86 -9.81 17.80
CA ARG A 132 13.45 -8.56 17.32
C ARG A 132 12.57 -7.78 16.31
N LEU A 133 11.50 -8.40 15.80
CA LEU A 133 10.59 -7.79 14.84
C LEU A 133 9.44 -7.09 15.55
N GLU A 134 9.23 -5.81 15.23
CA GLU A 134 8.10 -5.01 15.66
C GLU A 134 7.26 -4.56 14.46
N ILE A 135 5.95 -4.67 14.57
CA ILE A 135 4.99 -4.25 13.56
C ILE A 135 4.02 -3.27 14.22
N ASP A 136 4.20 -1.98 13.96
CA ASP A 136 3.34 -0.91 14.44
C ASP A 136 2.16 -0.71 13.50
N ARG A 137 0.95 -1.02 13.98
CA ARG A 137 -0.29 -0.89 13.22
C ARG A 137 -0.69 0.57 13.01
N GLY A 138 -0.49 1.39 14.05
CA GLY A 138 -0.87 2.80 14.05
C GLY A 138 0.00 3.62 13.13
N ALA A 139 1.33 3.50 13.27
CA ALA A 139 2.30 4.15 12.42
C ALA A 139 2.46 3.47 11.05
N ARG A 140 1.93 2.24 10.85
CA ARG A 140 2.15 1.39 9.67
C ARG A 140 3.63 1.15 9.40
N GLU A 141 4.39 0.93 10.43
CA GLU A 141 5.83 0.82 10.41
C GLU A 141 6.29 -0.58 10.84
N VAL A 142 7.35 -1.06 10.24
CA VAL A 142 8.01 -2.32 10.61
C VAL A 142 9.42 -2.00 11.06
N ARG A 143 9.82 -2.55 12.21
CA ARG A 143 11.19 -2.43 12.73
C ARG A 143 11.79 -3.81 12.97
N LEU A 144 13.03 -3.96 12.60
CA LEU A 144 13.86 -5.11 12.97
C LEU A 144 15.11 -4.59 13.66
N ASP A 145 15.36 -5.06 14.88
CA ASP A 145 16.43 -4.55 15.75
C ASP A 145 16.35 -3.02 15.99
N GLY A 146 15.13 -2.48 16.10
CA GLY A 146 14.88 -1.04 16.23
C GLY A 146 15.03 -0.23 14.94
N ALA A 147 15.60 -0.81 13.87
CA ALA A 147 15.77 -0.15 12.58
C ALA A 147 14.50 -0.26 11.71
N VAL A 148 14.00 0.86 11.20
CA VAL A 148 12.84 0.90 10.30
C VAL A 148 13.15 0.15 9.01
N LYS A 149 12.20 -0.69 8.58
CA LYS A 149 12.25 -1.44 7.32
C LYS A 149 11.22 -0.89 6.34
N PHE A 150 11.67 -0.49 5.18
CA PHE A 150 10.79 0.06 4.15
C PHE A 150 10.10 -1.09 3.40
N ILE A 151 8.77 -1.15 3.57
CA ILE A 151 7.88 -2.01 2.81
C ILE A 151 6.67 -1.19 2.34
N THR A 152 6.07 -1.59 1.22
CA THR A 152 4.89 -0.87 0.72
C THR A 152 3.69 -1.10 1.61
N SER A 153 2.66 -0.24 1.50
CA SER A 153 1.43 -0.41 2.28
C SER A 153 0.73 -1.75 2.02
N HIS A 154 0.85 -2.28 0.79
CA HIS A 154 0.33 -3.58 0.45
C HIS A 154 1.12 -4.72 1.13
N GLN A 155 2.45 -4.64 1.07
CA GLN A 155 3.35 -5.57 1.78
C GLN A 155 3.13 -5.50 3.29
N PHE A 156 2.91 -4.29 3.84
CA PHE A 156 2.57 -4.12 5.24
C PHE A 156 1.25 -4.81 5.60
N ALA A 157 0.20 -4.63 4.78
CA ALA A 157 -1.09 -5.29 5.02
C ALA A 157 -0.97 -6.82 4.98
N LEU A 158 -0.18 -7.37 4.04
CA LEU A 158 0.07 -8.80 3.92
C LEU A 158 0.88 -9.33 5.11
N LEU A 159 1.93 -8.62 5.53
CA LEU A 159 2.71 -8.96 6.72
C LEU A 159 1.85 -8.92 7.98
N LEU A 160 1.02 -7.89 8.13
CA LEU A 160 0.11 -7.75 9.27
C LEU A 160 -0.91 -8.88 9.32
N ALA A 161 -1.53 -9.26 8.18
CA ALA A 161 -2.46 -10.37 8.09
C ALA A 161 -1.79 -11.70 8.52
N LEU A 162 -0.56 -11.94 8.08
CA LEU A 162 0.23 -13.11 8.47
C LEU A 162 0.57 -13.08 9.98
N ALA A 163 1.00 -11.94 10.50
CA ALA A 163 1.40 -11.78 11.90
C ALA A 163 0.20 -11.92 12.86
N GLU A 164 -0.97 -11.42 12.50
CA GLU A 164 -2.21 -11.59 13.27
C GLU A 164 -2.67 -13.06 13.34
N HIS A 165 -2.26 -13.86 12.37
CA HIS A 165 -2.55 -15.29 12.30
C HIS A 165 -1.29 -16.15 12.56
N ALA A 166 -0.33 -15.60 13.33
CA ALA A 166 0.93 -16.28 13.63
C ALA A 166 0.71 -17.72 14.11
N GLY A 167 1.48 -18.64 13.54
CA GLY A 167 1.39 -20.09 13.81
C GLY A 167 0.28 -20.81 13.05
N ARG A 168 -0.51 -20.12 12.23
CA ARG A 168 -1.50 -20.74 11.33
C ARG A 168 -1.01 -20.68 9.89
N VAL A 169 -1.22 -21.77 9.16
CA VAL A 169 -0.96 -21.77 7.71
C VAL A 169 -2.09 -21.01 7.02
N MET A 170 -1.72 -20.01 6.24
CA MET A 170 -2.65 -19.19 5.45
C MET A 170 -2.48 -19.57 3.98
N SER A 171 -3.59 -19.91 3.30
CA SER A 171 -3.54 -20.14 1.86
C SER A 171 -3.33 -18.84 1.10
N ARG A 172 -2.90 -18.93 -0.16
CA ARG A 172 -2.72 -17.74 -1.02
C ARG A 172 -4.04 -17.00 -1.22
N GLU A 173 -5.12 -17.76 -1.43
CA GLU A 173 -6.47 -17.22 -1.60
C GLU A 173 -6.93 -16.49 -0.33
N ALA A 174 -6.77 -17.10 0.86
CA ALA A 174 -7.14 -16.47 2.12
C ALA A 174 -6.36 -15.18 2.38
N LEU A 175 -5.07 -15.15 2.00
CA LEU A 175 -4.26 -13.94 2.08
C LEU A 175 -4.73 -12.86 1.09
N MET A 176 -5.10 -13.24 -0.14
CA MET A 176 -5.68 -12.33 -1.12
C MET A 176 -6.98 -11.70 -0.62
N ASP A 177 -7.89 -12.52 -0.09
CA ASP A 177 -9.18 -12.07 0.45
C ASP A 177 -8.99 -11.08 1.61
N MET A 178 -8.04 -11.37 2.52
CA MET A 178 -7.77 -10.49 3.66
C MET A 178 -7.21 -9.14 3.26
N VAL A 179 -6.37 -9.07 2.24
CA VAL A 179 -5.82 -7.81 1.72
C VAL A 179 -6.67 -7.20 0.62
N LYS A 180 -7.84 -7.82 0.31
CA LYS A 180 -8.77 -7.40 -0.74
C LYS A 180 -8.09 -7.18 -2.10
N MET A 181 -7.31 -8.16 -2.51
CA MET A 181 -6.82 -8.25 -3.89
C MET A 181 -7.96 -8.82 -4.73
N GLU A 182 -8.28 -8.19 -5.88
CA GLU A 182 -9.29 -8.73 -6.79
C GLU A 182 -8.86 -10.11 -7.32
N PRO A 183 -9.82 -11.06 -7.51
CA PRO A 183 -9.51 -12.38 -8.06
C PRO A 183 -9.17 -12.24 -9.55
N LEU A 184 -7.91 -12.31 -9.90
CA LEU A 184 -7.44 -12.43 -11.27
C LEU A 184 -6.45 -13.58 -11.34
N GLU A 185 -6.62 -14.48 -12.30
CA GLU A 185 -5.76 -15.66 -12.53
C GLU A 185 -4.26 -15.34 -12.71
N ALA A 186 -3.92 -14.07 -12.97
CA ALA A 186 -2.54 -13.58 -13.02
C ALA A 186 -1.91 -13.28 -11.64
N PHE A 187 -2.70 -13.26 -10.56
CA PHE A 187 -2.30 -12.76 -9.23
C PHE A 187 -1.73 -13.81 -8.27
N ASP A 188 -1.83 -15.08 -8.56
CA ASP A 188 -1.18 -16.12 -7.74
C ASP A 188 0.35 -15.89 -7.66
N ARG A 189 0.94 -15.33 -8.72
CA ARG A 189 2.36 -14.93 -8.73
C ARG A 189 2.64 -13.65 -7.95
N SER A 190 1.66 -12.76 -7.76
CA SER A 190 1.86 -11.49 -7.08
C SER A 190 2.08 -11.66 -5.57
N ILE A 191 1.39 -12.56 -4.90
CA ILE A 191 1.63 -12.85 -3.48
C ILE A 191 3.04 -13.36 -3.24
N ASP A 192 3.52 -14.29 -4.06
CA ASP A 192 4.86 -14.85 -3.92
C ASP A 192 5.95 -13.78 -4.09
N VAL A 193 5.74 -12.82 -5.00
CA VAL A 193 6.62 -11.65 -5.18
C VAL A 193 6.60 -10.76 -3.94
N HIS A 194 5.42 -10.45 -3.41
CA HIS A 194 5.31 -9.63 -2.20
C HIS A 194 5.93 -10.32 -0.98
N ILE A 195 5.69 -11.61 -0.81
CA ILE A 195 6.35 -12.41 0.26
C ILE A 195 7.87 -12.38 0.11
N SER A 196 8.39 -12.52 -1.12
CA SER A 196 9.82 -12.43 -1.37
C SER A 196 10.41 -11.07 -0.95
N ARG A 197 9.72 -9.98 -1.26
CA ARG A 197 10.13 -8.61 -0.89
C ARG A 197 10.03 -8.36 0.63
N ILE A 198 8.96 -8.86 1.26
CA ILE A 198 8.82 -8.79 2.72
C ILE A 198 9.97 -9.56 3.39
N ARG A 199 10.28 -10.76 2.92
CA ARG A 199 11.43 -11.54 3.43
C ARG A 199 12.75 -10.79 3.29
N ALA A 200 12.98 -10.14 2.16
CA ALA A 200 14.18 -9.32 1.95
C ALA A 200 14.31 -8.19 2.97
N ALA A 201 13.19 -7.68 3.50
CA ALA A 201 13.19 -6.62 4.51
C ALA A 201 13.33 -7.13 5.95
N ILE A 202 12.74 -8.30 6.28
CA ILE A 202 12.60 -8.74 7.67
C ILE A 202 13.34 -10.03 8.02
N GLU A 203 13.83 -10.84 7.08
CA GLU A 203 14.57 -12.05 7.37
C GLU A 203 16.08 -11.77 7.48
N ASP A 204 16.75 -12.52 8.35
CA ASP A 204 18.21 -12.45 8.47
C ASP A 204 18.87 -13.14 7.26
N GLU A 205 18.29 -14.25 6.78
CA GLU A 205 18.73 -14.97 5.59
C GLU A 205 17.53 -15.28 4.69
N VAL A 206 17.41 -14.56 3.57
CA VAL A 206 16.24 -14.68 2.65
C VAL A 206 16.07 -16.09 2.09
N LYS A 207 17.18 -16.82 1.86
CA LYS A 207 17.15 -18.19 1.33
C LYS A 207 16.72 -19.22 2.38
N ARG A 208 16.80 -18.89 3.66
CA ARG A 208 16.37 -19.72 4.79
C ARG A 208 15.45 -18.95 5.73
N PRO A 209 14.26 -18.57 5.25
CA PRO A 209 13.35 -17.73 6.01
C PRO A 209 12.87 -18.45 7.28
N ARG A 210 12.92 -17.73 8.41
CA ARG A 210 12.45 -18.22 9.71
C ARG A 210 11.16 -17.55 10.15
N ARG A 211 10.92 -16.30 9.72
CA ARG A 211 9.74 -15.52 10.10
C ARG A 211 8.53 -15.86 9.24
N ILE A 212 8.71 -15.86 7.92
CA ILE A 212 7.65 -16.26 6.99
C ILE A 212 8.09 -17.55 6.29
N VAL A 213 7.52 -18.67 6.67
CA VAL A 213 7.87 -19.99 6.12
C VAL A 213 6.88 -20.41 5.05
N THR A 214 7.38 -20.97 3.94
CA THR A 214 6.53 -21.53 2.87
C THR A 214 6.09 -22.92 3.24
N VAL A 215 4.78 -23.16 3.20
CA VAL A 215 4.17 -24.49 3.24
C VAL A 215 3.85 -24.89 1.81
N ARG A 216 4.65 -25.82 1.26
CA ARG A 216 4.54 -26.22 -0.15
C ARG A 216 3.13 -26.71 -0.48
N GLY A 217 2.59 -26.27 -1.60
CA GLY A 217 1.25 -26.61 -2.08
C GLY A 217 0.09 -25.98 -1.32
N VAL A 218 0.35 -25.24 -0.21
CA VAL A 218 -0.71 -24.67 0.65
C VAL A 218 -0.60 -23.14 0.69
N GLY A 219 0.52 -22.59 1.17
CA GLY A 219 0.66 -21.15 1.35
C GLY A 219 1.81 -20.79 2.26
N TYR A 220 1.54 -19.92 3.25
CA TYR A 220 2.55 -19.38 4.13
C TYR A 220 2.14 -19.46 5.61
N VAL A 221 3.13 -19.51 6.48
CA VAL A 221 2.94 -19.42 7.93
C VAL A 221 3.92 -18.40 8.50
N PHE A 222 3.42 -17.53 9.35
CA PHE A 222 4.25 -16.62 10.15
C PHE A 222 4.59 -17.32 11.48
N ALA A 223 5.87 -17.45 11.77
CA ALA A 223 6.32 -18.15 12.97
C ALA A 223 5.96 -17.36 14.25
N LYS A 224 5.47 -18.06 15.29
CA LYS A 224 5.17 -17.44 16.58
C LYS A 224 6.43 -17.10 17.36
N GLN A 225 7.41 -17.99 17.33
CA GLN A 225 8.73 -17.81 17.95
C GLN A 225 9.73 -17.53 16.84
N GLN A 226 10.45 -16.46 16.94
CA GLN A 226 11.27 -15.93 15.86
C GLN A 226 12.74 -15.72 16.24
N ASP A 227 13.12 -16.00 17.47
CA ASP A 227 14.52 -15.94 17.95
C ASP A 227 14.76 -16.89 19.11
#